data_89a5d7109597dc0542e3a94d1e1735f6
#
_entry.id   89a5d7109597dc0542e3a94d1e1735f6
#
_cell.length_a   1.000
_cell.length_b   1.000
_cell.length_c   1.000
_cell.angle_alpha   90.00
_cell.angle_beta   90.00
_cell.angle_gamma   90.00
#
_symmetry.space_group_name_H-M   'P 1'
#
loop_
_entity.id
_entity.type
_entity.pdbx_description
1 polymer ?
#
loop_
_entity_poly.entity_id
_entity_poly.type
_entity_poly.pdbx_seq_one_letter_code
_entity_poly.pdbx_strand_id
1 'polypeptide(L)' 'MAKENFRKLILPSGIIVLAGKNSIMNEEIIKQTGKNEYVLHTKMPGSPFCNIKADFNQVTPQELYQTAIFCA' A
#
# COMPACT_ATOMS: atom_id res chain seq x y z
N MET A 1 -12.24 -16.26 -1.52
CA MET A 1 -12.19 -15.35 -0.39
C MET A 1 -12.19 -13.95 -0.86
N ALA A 2 -12.91 -13.13 -0.18
CA ALA A 2 -13.11 -11.76 -0.61
C ALA A 2 -11.95 -10.85 -0.32
N LYS A 3 -10.93 -11.33 0.36
CA LYS A 3 -9.83 -10.51 0.80
C LYS A 3 -8.94 -10.01 -0.33
N GLU A 4 -9.17 -10.48 -1.55
CA GLU A 4 -8.41 -9.99 -2.69
C GLU A 4 -8.99 -8.73 -3.30
N ASN A 5 -9.99 -8.14 -2.69
CA ASN A 5 -10.63 -6.95 -3.25
C ASN A 5 -9.89 -5.66 -2.94
N PHE A 6 -8.63 -5.73 -2.52
CA PHE A 6 -7.81 -4.55 -2.35
C PHE A 6 -7.63 -3.85 -3.69
N ARG A 7 -7.56 -2.53 -3.64
CA ARG A 7 -7.12 -1.76 -4.80
C ARG A 7 -5.66 -2.07 -5.03
N LYS A 8 -5.26 -2.11 -6.30
CA LYS A 8 -3.89 -2.43 -6.67
C LYS A 8 -3.33 -1.38 -7.60
N LEU A 9 -2.05 -1.09 -7.41
CA LEU A 9 -1.27 -0.29 -8.33
C LEU A 9 -0.01 -1.08 -8.64
N ILE A 10 0.36 -1.13 -9.92
CA ILE A 10 1.61 -1.75 -10.32
C ILE A 10 2.55 -0.63 -10.73
N LEU A 11 3.66 -0.51 -10.02
CA LEU A 11 4.66 0.51 -10.29
C LEU A 11 5.44 0.14 -11.56
N PRO A 12 6.12 1.12 -12.18
CA PRO A 12 6.86 0.82 -13.42
C PRO A 12 7.89 -0.29 -13.27
N SER A 13 8.41 -0.49 -12.06
CA SER A 13 9.37 -1.57 -11.80
C SER A 13 8.72 -2.94 -11.65
N GLY A 14 7.38 -3.00 -11.66
CA GLY A 14 6.67 -4.24 -11.44
C GLY A 14 6.26 -4.49 -10.00
N ILE A 15 6.66 -3.61 -9.10
CA ILE A 15 6.29 -3.73 -7.68
C ILE A 15 4.79 -3.46 -7.53
N ILE A 16 4.14 -4.29 -6.73
CA ILE A 16 2.69 -4.19 -6.52
C ILE A 16 2.43 -3.41 -5.23
N VAL A 17 1.47 -2.50 -5.28
CA VAL A 17 1.00 -1.75 -4.12
C VAL A 17 -0.45 -2.13 -3.87
N LEU A 18 -0.77 -2.49 -2.63
CA LEU A 18 -2.13 -2.81 -2.22
C LEU A 18 -2.70 -1.67 -1.40
N ALA A 19 -3.96 -1.36 -1.60
CA ALA A 19 -4.63 -0.31 -0.84
C ALA A 19 -5.97 -0.80 -0.32
N GLY A 20 -6.31 -0.43 0.90
CA GLY A 20 -7.60 -0.73 1.48
C GLY A 20 -8.64 0.26 1.03
N LYS A 21 -9.89 -0.15 1.01
CA LYS A 21 -11.02 0.70 0.61
C LYS A 21 -11.83 1.20 1.80
N ASN A 22 -11.66 0.58 2.95
CA ASN A 22 -12.41 0.94 4.15
C ASN A 22 -11.61 0.48 5.37
N SER A 23 -12.11 0.76 6.57
CA SER A 23 -11.37 0.47 7.79
C SER A 23 -11.09 -1.02 7.98
N ILE A 24 -12.01 -1.88 7.57
CA ILE A 24 -11.81 -3.32 7.69
C ILE A 24 -10.66 -3.76 6.77
N MET A 25 -10.67 -3.30 5.53
CA MET A 25 -9.61 -3.63 4.60
C MET A 25 -8.28 -3.02 5.01
N ASN A 26 -8.31 -1.84 5.64
CA ASN A 26 -7.08 -1.24 6.15
C ASN A 26 -6.45 -2.11 7.23
N GLU A 27 -7.25 -2.71 8.08
CA GLU A 27 -6.73 -3.64 9.07
C GLU A 27 -6.11 -4.86 8.40
N GLU A 28 -6.74 -5.35 7.34
CA GLU A 28 -6.19 -6.48 6.59
C GLU A 28 -4.87 -6.10 5.93
N ILE A 29 -4.75 -4.89 5.43
CA ILE A 29 -3.50 -4.40 4.86
C ILE A 29 -2.39 -4.49 5.91
N ILE A 30 -2.65 -4.01 7.11
CA ILE A 30 -1.65 -4.03 8.17
C ILE A 30 -1.26 -5.45 8.55
N LYS A 31 -2.25 -6.34 8.66
CA LYS A 31 -2.00 -7.71 9.08
C LYS A 31 -1.13 -8.49 8.11
N GLN A 32 -1.31 -8.25 6.82
CA GLN A 32 -0.55 -8.99 5.80
C GLN A 32 0.76 -8.32 5.42
N THR A 33 1.05 -7.12 5.98
CA THR A 33 2.29 -6.41 5.67
C THR A 33 3.47 -7.13 6.29
N GLY A 34 4.51 -7.33 5.49
CA GLY A 34 5.74 -7.93 5.97
C GLY A 34 6.58 -6.94 6.76
N LYS A 35 7.57 -7.47 7.48
CA LYS A 35 8.41 -6.68 8.37
C LYS A 35 9.16 -5.57 7.66
N ASN A 36 9.60 -5.84 6.43
CA ASN A 36 10.48 -4.94 5.69
C ASN A 36 9.73 -4.21 4.58
N GLU A 37 8.42 -4.13 4.68
CA GLU A 37 7.61 -3.47 3.68
C GLU A 37 7.09 -2.15 4.20
N TYR A 38 6.90 -1.20 3.27
CA TYR A 38 6.34 0.10 3.63
C TYR A 38 4.83 0.04 3.74
N VAL A 39 4.30 0.78 4.70
CA VAL A 39 2.87 1.09 4.76
C VAL A 39 2.74 2.61 4.77
N LEU A 40 1.99 3.15 3.83
CA LEU A 40 1.75 4.58 3.74
C LEU A 40 0.33 4.88 4.19
N HIS A 41 0.17 6.00 4.88
CA HIS A 41 -1.12 6.42 5.39
C HIS A 41 -1.12 7.95 5.47
N THR A 42 -2.15 8.57 4.91
CA THR A 42 -2.26 10.02 4.98
C THR A 42 -2.92 10.41 6.29
N LYS A 43 -2.88 11.70 6.60
CA LYS A 43 -3.47 12.20 7.84
C LYS A 43 -4.98 12.38 7.74
N MET A 44 -5.54 12.34 6.55
CA MET A 44 -6.97 12.57 6.36
C MET A 44 -7.77 11.41 6.93
N PRO A 45 -8.82 11.68 7.71
CA PRO A 45 -9.68 10.60 8.19
C PRO A 45 -10.29 9.84 7.03
N GLY A 46 -10.33 8.54 7.12
CA GLY A 46 -10.88 7.70 6.07
C GLY A 46 -9.96 7.40 4.93
N SER A 47 -8.72 7.91 4.98
CA SER A 47 -7.74 7.63 3.93
C SER A 47 -7.35 6.17 3.92
N PRO A 48 -7.06 5.61 2.74
CA PRO A 48 -6.64 4.21 2.66
C PRO A 48 -5.23 4.03 3.22
N PHE A 49 -4.96 2.84 3.70
CA PHE A 49 -3.60 2.40 3.95
C PHE A 49 -3.08 1.75 2.67
N CYS A 50 -1.84 2.01 2.34
CA CYS A 50 -1.22 1.44 1.15
C CYS A 50 0.03 0.68 1.56
N ASN A 51 0.13 -0.56 1.12
CA ASN A 51 1.27 -1.42 1.42
C ASN A 51 2.04 -1.70 0.13
N ILE A 52 3.31 -1.36 0.12
CA ILE A 52 4.19 -1.64 -1.02
C ILE A 52 4.77 -3.04 -0.82
N LYS A 53 4.47 -3.95 -1.75
CA LYS A 53 4.87 -5.35 -1.63
C LYS A 53 6.29 -5.55 -2.11
N ALA A 54 7.23 -4.89 -1.44
CA ALA A 54 8.66 -5.04 -1.72
C ALA A 54 9.45 -4.59 -0.50
N ASP A 55 10.67 -5.11 -0.37
CA ASP A 55 11.54 -4.71 0.73
C ASP A 55 11.89 -3.23 0.64
N PHE A 56 12.20 -2.64 1.78
CA PHE A 56 12.60 -1.24 1.85
C PHE A 56 13.70 -0.90 0.84
N ASN A 57 14.69 -1.77 0.71
CA ASN A 57 15.84 -1.49 -0.15
C ASN A 57 15.55 -1.68 -1.63
N GLN A 58 14.35 -2.15 -1.98
CA GLN A 58 13.95 -2.30 -3.37
C GLN A 58 13.09 -1.15 -3.86
N VAL A 59 12.69 -0.27 -2.96
CA VAL A 59 11.77 0.82 -3.26
C VAL A 59 12.56 2.11 -3.35
N THR A 60 12.47 2.79 -4.51
CA THR A 60 13.15 4.07 -4.70
C THR A 60 12.30 5.21 -4.14
N PRO A 61 12.91 6.37 -3.85
CA PRO A 61 12.12 7.53 -3.42
C PRO A 61 11.05 7.94 -4.42
N GLN A 62 11.31 7.77 -5.71
CA GLN A 62 10.33 8.10 -6.72
C GLN A 62 9.12 7.17 -6.64
N GLU A 63 9.35 5.89 -6.37
CA GLU A 63 8.27 4.94 -6.20
C GLU A 63 7.44 5.23 -4.96
N LEU A 64 8.09 5.66 -3.88
CA LEU A 64 7.38 6.09 -2.69
C LEU A 64 6.48 7.29 -3.00
N TYR A 65 6.98 8.23 -3.77
CA TYR A 65 6.21 9.40 -4.15
C TYR A 65 4.99 9.01 -4.98
N GLN A 66 5.18 8.14 -5.95
CA GLN A 66 4.08 7.66 -6.79
C GLN A 66 3.03 6.93 -5.95
N THR A 67 3.47 6.14 -4.99
CA THR A 67 2.55 5.45 -4.09
C THR A 67 1.79 6.42 -3.23
N ALA A 68 2.45 7.47 -2.75
CA ALA A 68 1.78 8.48 -1.94
C ALA A 68 0.68 9.18 -2.72
N ILE A 69 0.92 9.48 -3.99
CA ILE A 69 -0.10 10.07 -4.85
C ILE A 69 -1.28 9.13 -5.02
N PHE A 70 -1.00 7.87 -5.25
CA PHE A 70 -2.05 6.87 -5.40
C PHE A 70 -2.87 6.73 -4.11
N CYS A 71 -2.21 6.82 -2.97
CA CYS A 71 -2.83 6.64 -1.67
C CYS A 71 -3.70 7.85 -1.27
N ALA A 72 -3.38 9.00 -1.79
CA ALA A 72 -4.07 10.22 -1.40
C ALA A 72 -5.51 10.32 -1.94
#